data_14eedd510f3f7b9e1094b4de9c8f70e9
#
_entry.id   14eedd510f3f7b9e1094b4de9c8f70e9
#
_cell.length_a   1.000
_cell.length_b   1.000
_cell.length_c   1.000
_cell.angle_alpha   90.00
_cell.angle_beta   90.00
_cell.angle_gamma   90.00
#
_symmetry.space_group_name_H-M   'P 1'
#
loop_
_entity.id
_entity.type
_entity.pdbx_description
1 polymer ?
#
loop_
_entity_poly.entity_id
_entity_poly.type
_entity_poly.pdbx_seq_one_letter_code
_entity_poly.pdbx_strand_id
1 'polypeptide(L)'
;MYKQASRLKLRFDIVGAGRLSVEQLWSTNVEGLTTLEEELQVVVEKLGTPSRRKQTSQPKASEELKLKLAILTDVLDTREKEAVELRDAAAKKAHQQKILTLIAEKREDKLKNMSEKELLALLD
;
A
#
# COMPACT_ATOMS: atom_id res chain seq x y z
N MET A 1 -3.61 -15.47 11.75
CA MET A 1 -4.62 -14.63 11.11
C MET A 1 -5.08 -15.20 9.77
N TYR A 2 -4.24 -15.24 8.78
CA TYR A 2 -4.58 -15.77 7.44
C TYR A 2 -4.91 -17.26 7.43
N LYS A 3 -4.23 -18.02 8.24
CA LYS A 3 -4.49 -19.46 8.38
C LYS A 3 -5.91 -19.73 8.89
N GLN A 4 -6.36 -18.95 9.87
CA GLN A 4 -7.73 -19.05 10.39
C GLN A 4 -8.75 -18.63 9.34
N ALA A 5 -8.47 -17.54 8.61
CA ALA A 5 -9.33 -17.08 7.54
C ALA A 5 -9.49 -18.13 6.43
N SER A 6 -8.41 -18.81 6.10
CA SER A 6 -8.42 -19.90 5.12
C SER A 6 -9.24 -21.09 5.59
N ARG A 7 -9.09 -21.47 6.86
CA ARG A 7 -9.87 -22.57 7.46
C ARG A 7 -11.35 -22.27 7.51
N LEU A 8 -11.71 -21.04 7.84
CA LEU A 8 -13.10 -20.59 7.94
C LEU A 8 -13.70 -20.25 6.58
N LYS A 9 -12.89 -20.23 5.52
CA LYS A 9 -13.28 -19.84 4.15
C LYS A 9 -13.98 -18.48 4.15
N LEU A 10 -13.38 -17.52 4.85
CA LEU A 10 -13.94 -16.17 4.95
C LEU A 10 -14.07 -15.52 3.59
N ARG A 11 -15.17 -14.79 3.41
CA ARG A 11 -15.47 -14.02 2.21
C ARG A 11 -15.76 -12.58 2.59
N PHE A 12 -15.36 -11.67 1.71
CA PHE A 12 -15.52 -10.23 1.91
C PHE A 12 -16.45 -9.69 0.85
N ASP A 13 -17.56 -9.09 1.29
CA ASP A 13 -18.54 -8.50 0.38
C ASP A 13 -18.19 -7.04 0.14
N ILE A 14 -17.82 -6.71 -1.09
CA ILE A 14 -17.47 -5.34 -1.49
C ILE A 14 -18.45 -4.87 -2.55
N VAL A 15 -18.98 -3.68 -2.33
CA VAL A 15 -19.92 -3.06 -3.28
C VAL A 15 -19.23 -2.86 -4.62
N GLY A 16 -19.84 -3.42 -5.68
CA GLY A 16 -19.29 -3.37 -7.03
C GLY A 16 -18.31 -4.48 -7.40
N ALA A 17 -17.76 -5.19 -6.42
CA ALA A 17 -16.81 -6.29 -6.67
C ALA A 17 -17.36 -7.67 -6.27
N GLY A 18 -18.43 -7.74 -5.46
CA GLY A 18 -19.05 -8.98 -5.01
C GLY A 18 -18.30 -9.64 -3.87
N ARG A 19 -18.45 -10.95 -3.75
CA ARG A 19 -17.79 -11.75 -2.71
C ARG A 19 -16.37 -12.08 -3.11
N LEU A 20 -15.42 -11.69 -2.27
CA LEU A 20 -14.00 -11.90 -2.51
C LEU A 20 -13.38 -12.80 -1.45
N SER A 21 -12.42 -13.63 -1.88
CA SER A 21 -11.56 -14.38 -0.97
C SER A 21 -10.43 -13.48 -0.45
N VAL A 22 -9.68 -13.99 0.54
CA VAL A 22 -8.54 -13.24 1.09
C VAL A 22 -7.52 -12.91 -0.01
N GLU A 23 -7.24 -13.86 -0.89
CA GLU A 23 -6.27 -13.65 -1.98
C GLU A 23 -6.73 -12.55 -2.94
N GLN A 24 -8.02 -12.46 -3.18
CA GLN A 24 -8.59 -11.46 -4.08
C GLN A 24 -8.53 -10.03 -3.50
N LEU A 25 -8.43 -9.90 -2.18
CA LEU A 25 -8.29 -8.59 -1.53
C LEU A 25 -7.04 -7.86 -1.98
N TRP A 26 -5.97 -8.59 -2.27
CA TRP A 26 -4.70 -8.00 -2.72
C TRP A 26 -4.81 -7.32 -4.09
N SER A 27 -5.79 -7.74 -4.90
CA SER A 27 -6.01 -7.18 -6.24
C SER A 27 -7.17 -6.20 -6.29
N THR A 28 -7.88 -5.99 -5.18
CA THR A 28 -9.07 -5.15 -5.13
C THR A 28 -8.70 -3.68 -4.96
N ASN A 29 -9.55 -2.79 -5.48
CA ASN A 29 -9.39 -1.35 -5.34
C ASN A 29 -9.34 -0.95 -3.86
N VAL A 30 -8.35 -0.12 -3.51
CA VAL A 30 -8.15 0.39 -2.14
C VAL A 30 -9.39 1.12 -1.61
N GLU A 31 -10.09 1.87 -2.45
CA GLU A 31 -11.31 2.57 -2.06
C GLU A 31 -12.39 1.61 -1.57
N GLY A 32 -12.60 0.50 -2.28
CA GLY A 32 -13.55 -0.53 -1.88
C GLY A 32 -13.16 -1.20 -0.57
N LEU A 33 -11.87 -1.48 -0.39
CA LEU A 33 -11.34 -2.05 0.84
C LEU A 33 -11.51 -1.11 2.03
N THR A 34 -11.25 0.17 1.84
CA THR A 34 -11.38 1.20 2.88
C THR A 34 -12.85 1.34 3.32
N THR A 35 -13.77 1.36 2.36
CA THR A 35 -15.21 1.41 2.65
C THR A 35 -15.66 0.21 3.45
N LEU A 36 -15.21 -0.99 3.08
CA LEU A 36 -15.54 -2.21 3.80
C LEU A 36 -14.93 -2.21 5.21
N GLU A 37 -13.71 -1.72 5.37
CA GLU A 37 -13.06 -1.57 6.68
C GLU A 37 -13.90 -0.68 7.59
N GLU A 38 -14.34 0.47 7.11
CA GLU A 38 -15.18 1.41 7.86
C GLU A 38 -16.50 0.76 8.27
N GLU A 39 -17.14 0.06 7.36
CA GLU A 39 -18.39 -0.66 7.62
C GLU A 39 -18.21 -1.72 8.70
N LEU A 40 -17.14 -2.51 8.62
CA LEU A 40 -16.84 -3.54 9.59
C LEU A 40 -16.49 -2.97 10.96
N GLN A 41 -15.78 -1.84 11.01
CA GLN A 41 -15.48 -1.15 12.26
C GLN A 41 -16.76 -0.74 12.99
N VAL A 42 -17.72 -0.18 12.27
CA VAL A 42 -19.02 0.20 12.85
C VAL A 42 -19.76 -1.02 13.39
N VAL A 43 -19.78 -2.11 12.64
CA VAL A 43 -20.43 -3.36 13.07
C VAL A 43 -19.76 -3.94 14.31
N VAL A 44 -18.42 -3.97 14.34
CA VAL A 44 -17.66 -4.48 15.49
C VAL A 44 -17.90 -3.62 16.73
N GLU A 45 -17.94 -2.29 16.58
CA GLU A 45 -18.24 -1.38 17.68
C GLU A 45 -19.64 -1.63 18.26
N LYS A 46 -20.63 -1.84 17.40
CA LYS A 46 -21.99 -2.16 17.80
C LYS A 46 -22.07 -3.51 18.56
N LEU A 47 -21.28 -4.48 18.14
CA LEU A 47 -21.22 -5.78 18.82
C LEU A 47 -20.50 -5.70 20.18
N GLY A 48 -19.58 -4.74 20.31
CA GLY A 48 -18.88 -4.48 21.56
C GLY A 48 -19.71 -3.77 22.63
N THR A 49 -20.85 -3.15 22.26
CA THR A 49 -21.75 -2.54 23.23
C THR A 49 -22.60 -3.58 23.92
N PRO A 50 -22.57 -3.67 25.28
CA PRO A 50 -23.38 -4.63 25.99
C PRO A 50 -24.87 -4.31 25.85
N SER A 51 -25.57 -5.13 25.09
CA SER A 51 -27.02 -5.07 24.97
C SER A 51 -27.62 -6.33 25.53
N ARG A 52 -28.65 -6.18 26.35
CA ARG A 52 -29.32 -7.33 27.02
C ARG A 52 -29.84 -8.36 26.02
N ARG A 53 -30.16 -7.96 24.79
CA ARG A 53 -30.66 -8.83 23.74
C ARG A 53 -29.56 -9.59 23.00
N LYS A 54 -28.30 -9.17 23.13
CA LYS A 54 -27.18 -9.75 22.40
C LYS A 54 -26.31 -10.71 23.21
N GLN A 55 -26.67 -10.99 24.46
CA GLN A 55 -25.94 -11.96 25.28
C GLN A 55 -26.01 -13.38 24.71
N THR A 56 -26.99 -13.62 23.83
CA THR A 56 -27.14 -14.89 23.12
C THR A 56 -26.61 -14.84 21.71
N SER A 57 -26.08 -13.67 21.25
CA SER A 57 -25.52 -13.55 19.93
C SER A 57 -24.22 -14.34 19.84
N GLN A 58 -24.09 -15.06 18.75
CA GLN A 58 -23.04 -16.02 18.47
C GLN A 58 -21.64 -15.44 18.65
N PRO A 59 -20.84 -15.91 19.63
CA PRO A 59 -19.46 -15.43 19.80
C PRO A 59 -18.61 -15.63 18.54
N LYS A 60 -18.90 -16.68 17.76
CA LYS A 60 -18.20 -17.01 16.52
C LYS A 60 -18.36 -15.93 15.45
N ALA A 61 -19.56 -15.36 15.29
CA ALA A 61 -19.80 -14.31 14.32
C ALA A 61 -19.00 -13.05 14.64
N SER A 62 -18.92 -12.70 15.94
CA SER A 62 -18.12 -11.56 16.41
C SER A 62 -16.62 -11.79 16.15
N GLU A 63 -16.12 -12.99 16.42
CA GLU A 63 -14.72 -13.35 16.16
C GLU A 63 -14.40 -13.32 14.68
N GLU A 64 -15.30 -13.81 13.83
CA GLU A 64 -15.13 -13.76 12.37
C GLU A 64 -15.07 -12.33 11.87
N LEU A 65 -15.94 -11.45 12.38
CA LEU A 65 -15.94 -10.04 11.99
C LEU A 65 -14.65 -9.34 12.42
N LYS A 66 -14.16 -9.62 13.62
CA LYS A 66 -12.89 -9.08 14.11
C LYS A 66 -11.72 -9.58 13.27
N LEU A 67 -11.76 -10.86 12.89
CA LEU A 67 -10.74 -11.45 12.03
C LEU A 67 -10.75 -10.82 10.64
N LYS A 68 -11.93 -10.63 10.05
CA LYS A 68 -12.08 -9.93 8.77
C LYS A 68 -11.51 -8.52 8.83
N LEU A 69 -11.84 -7.78 9.88
CA LEU A 69 -11.33 -6.42 10.08
C LEU A 69 -9.81 -6.41 10.22
N ALA A 70 -9.25 -7.33 11.00
CA ALA A 70 -7.80 -7.45 11.17
C ALA A 70 -7.10 -7.72 9.83
N ILE A 71 -7.65 -8.60 9.01
CA ILE A 71 -7.11 -8.92 7.68
C ILE A 71 -7.19 -7.72 6.75
N LEU A 72 -8.32 -7.02 6.72
CA LEU A 72 -8.49 -5.81 5.89
C LEU A 72 -7.49 -4.73 6.28
N THR A 73 -7.33 -4.49 7.57
CA THR A 73 -6.36 -3.52 8.08
C THR A 73 -4.94 -3.89 7.66
N ASP A 74 -4.57 -5.16 7.79
CA ASP A 74 -3.26 -5.64 7.39
C ASP A 74 -3.01 -5.48 5.88
N VAL A 75 -3.99 -5.83 5.06
CA VAL A 75 -3.90 -5.68 3.59
C VAL A 75 -3.76 -4.21 3.21
N LEU A 76 -4.57 -3.34 3.80
CA LEU A 76 -4.53 -1.89 3.53
C LEU A 76 -3.20 -1.29 3.96
N ASP A 77 -2.72 -1.61 5.15
CA ASP A 77 -1.45 -1.11 5.68
C ASP A 77 -0.28 -1.57 4.80
N THR A 78 -0.28 -2.82 4.38
CA THR A 78 0.76 -3.38 3.51
C THR A 78 0.76 -2.70 2.15
N ARG A 79 -0.41 -2.52 1.55
CA ARG A 79 -0.53 -1.87 0.25
C ARG A 79 -0.15 -0.40 0.29
N GLU A 80 -0.51 0.31 1.37
CA GLU A 80 -0.10 1.69 1.58
C GLU A 80 1.42 1.80 1.73
N LYS A 81 2.01 0.91 2.52
CA LYS A 81 3.46 0.85 2.72
C LYS A 81 4.20 0.59 1.42
N GLU A 82 3.72 -0.36 0.62
CA GLU A 82 4.29 -0.66 -0.69
C GLU A 82 4.18 0.53 -1.64
N ALA A 83 3.05 1.25 -1.62
CA ALA A 83 2.86 2.44 -2.44
C ALA A 83 3.82 3.56 -2.05
N VAL A 84 4.03 3.77 -0.75
CA VAL A 84 4.99 4.76 -0.24
C VAL A 84 6.41 4.39 -0.65
N GLU A 85 6.81 3.13 -0.50
CA GLU A 85 8.13 2.64 -0.90
C GLU A 85 8.35 2.84 -2.40
N LEU A 86 7.34 2.58 -3.21
CA LEU A 86 7.40 2.77 -4.65
C LEU A 86 7.59 4.25 -5.01
N ARG A 87 6.85 5.15 -4.36
CA ARG A 87 7.00 6.59 -4.55
C ARG A 87 8.38 7.08 -4.15
N ASP A 88 8.87 6.62 -3.00
CA ASP A 88 10.19 7.00 -2.50
C ASP A 88 11.30 6.51 -3.43
N ALA A 89 11.18 5.29 -3.94
CA ALA A 89 12.12 4.74 -4.91
C ALA A 89 12.12 5.54 -6.20
N ALA A 90 10.93 5.94 -6.71
CA ALA A 90 10.80 6.74 -7.91
C ALA A 90 11.36 8.15 -7.71
N ALA A 91 11.08 8.78 -6.56
CA ALA A 91 11.61 10.10 -6.22
C ALA A 91 13.14 10.09 -6.10
N LYS A 92 13.69 9.06 -5.46
CA LYS A 92 15.13 8.87 -5.33
C LYS A 92 15.80 8.70 -6.69
N LYS A 93 15.21 7.91 -7.56
CA LYS A 93 15.71 7.69 -8.92
C LYS A 93 15.70 8.98 -9.74
N ALA A 94 14.61 9.74 -9.67
CA ALA A 94 14.50 11.03 -10.36
C ALA A 94 15.54 12.03 -9.85
N HIS A 95 15.78 12.05 -8.53
CA HIS A 95 16.78 12.91 -7.91
C HIS A 95 18.19 12.55 -8.39
N GLN A 96 18.51 11.25 -8.44
CA GLN A 96 19.79 10.76 -8.96
C GLN A 96 20.02 11.14 -10.41
N GLN A 97 19.00 11.02 -11.26
CA GLN A 97 19.08 11.43 -12.66
C GLN A 97 19.32 12.93 -12.80
N LYS A 98 18.64 13.74 -11.97
CA LYS A 98 18.84 15.19 -11.95
C LYS A 98 20.27 15.55 -11.59
N ILE A 99 20.85 14.88 -10.58
CA ILE A 99 22.25 15.11 -10.19
C ILE A 99 23.19 14.74 -11.33
N LEU A 100 22.98 13.61 -12.00
CA LEU A 100 23.79 13.18 -13.12
C LEU A 100 23.75 14.19 -14.29
N THR A 101 22.56 14.75 -14.56
CA THR A 101 22.39 15.79 -15.58
C THR A 101 23.18 17.05 -15.21
N LEU A 102 23.13 17.49 -13.95
CA LEU A 102 23.87 18.65 -13.48
C LEU A 102 25.38 18.43 -13.57
N ILE A 103 25.85 17.23 -13.26
CA ILE A 103 27.26 16.87 -13.39
C ILE A 103 27.69 16.95 -14.86
N ALA A 104 26.89 16.41 -15.77
CA ALA A 104 27.17 16.46 -17.20
C ALA A 104 27.23 17.91 -17.72
N GLU A 105 26.31 18.78 -17.31
CA GLU A 105 26.31 20.19 -17.67
C GLU A 105 27.57 20.90 -17.17
N LYS A 106 27.97 20.66 -15.94
CA LYS A 106 29.20 21.27 -15.38
C LYS A 106 30.43 20.80 -16.11
N ARG A 107 30.49 19.55 -16.53
CA ARG A 107 31.61 19.04 -17.35
C ARG A 107 31.68 19.69 -18.72
N GLU A 108 30.53 19.89 -19.36
CA GLU A 108 30.46 20.61 -20.64
C GLU A 108 30.90 22.04 -20.49
N ASP A 109 30.44 22.77 -19.47
CA ASP A 109 30.84 24.14 -19.21
C ASP A 109 32.35 24.24 -18.97
N LYS A 110 32.90 23.29 -18.21
CA LYS A 110 34.33 23.22 -17.97
C LYS A 110 35.10 23.05 -19.30
N LEU A 111 34.62 22.15 -20.16
CA LEU A 111 35.23 21.93 -21.48
C LEU A 111 35.11 23.14 -22.38
N LYS A 112 33.96 23.83 -22.36
CA LYS A 112 33.76 25.07 -23.14
C LYS A 112 34.68 26.21 -22.71
N ASN A 113 35.02 26.26 -21.43
CA ASN A 113 35.88 27.29 -20.87
C ASN A 113 37.39 26.96 -21.01
N MET A 114 37.72 25.78 -21.49
CA MET A 114 39.10 25.37 -21.72
C MET A 114 39.64 26.01 -22.99
N SER A 115 40.92 26.35 -22.99
CA SER A 115 41.63 26.83 -24.20
C SER A 115 41.74 25.70 -25.22
N GLU A 116 41.93 26.07 -26.47
CA GLU A 116 42.12 25.12 -27.58
C GLU A 116 43.25 24.14 -27.32
N LYS A 117 44.35 24.62 -26.74
CA LYS A 117 45.50 23.77 -26.36
C LYS A 117 45.12 22.73 -25.31
N GLU A 118 44.34 23.12 -24.31
CA GLU A 118 43.88 22.22 -23.26
C GLU A 118 42.93 21.16 -23.82
N LEU A 119 42.04 21.52 -24.73
CA LEU A 119 41.13 20.58 -25.39
C LEU A 119 41.89 19.57 -26.25
N LEU A 120 42.90 20.04 -26.98
CA LEU A 120 43.76 19.18 -27.80
C LEU A 120 44.55 18.21 -26.95
N ALA A 121 45.01 18.64 -25.77
CA ALA A 121 45.70 17.76 -24.81
C ALA A 121 44.81 16.62 -24.28
N LEU A 122 43.50 16.88 -24.17
CA LEU A 122 42.55 15.86 -23.75
C LEU A 122 42.28 14.79 -24.82
N LEU A 123 42.54 15.12 -26.10
CA LEU A 123 42.41 14.16 -27.21
C LEU A 123 43.57 13.19 -27.31
N ASP A 124 44.71 13.53 -26.76
CA ASP A 124 45.85 12.64 -26.67
C ASP A 124 45.75 11.77 -25.42
#